data_68986f67ac504ab08605c9e0684437e5
#
_entry.id   68986f67ac504ab08605c9e0684437e5
#
_cell.length_a   1.000
_cell.length_b   1.000
_cell.length_c   1.000
_cell.angle_alpha   90.00
_cell.angle_beta   90.00
_cell.angle_gamma   90.00
#
_symmetry.space_group_name_H-M   'P 1'
#
loop_
_entity.id
_entity.type
_entity.pdbx_description
1 polymer ?
#
loop_
_entity_poly.entity_id
_entity_poly.type
_entity_poly.pdbx_seq_one_letter_code
_entity_poly.pdbx_strand_id
1 'polypeptide(L)'
;MPHIILNVIYTLKPGTQTAFLSALADADVLAQVRAEPGCLQYELFSAVETPDRLVLLERWDSPAHLDAHMAGTPFQSIHAIEEEYVERMDVRRFEVTAE
;
A
#
# COMPACT_ATOMS: atom_id res chain seq x y z
N MET A 1 -18.17 -13.79 2.55
CA MET A 1 -17.00 -13.25 3.27
C MET A 1 -16.83 -11.79 2.92
N PRO A 2 -16.69 -10.91 3.89
CA PRO A 2 -16.42 -9.52 3.59
C PRO A 2 -15.02 -9.36 3.03
N HIS A 3 -14.91 -8.54 2.01
CA HIS A 3 -13.62 -8.08 1.54
C HIS A 3 -13.18 -6.88 2.36
N ILE A 4 -11.89 -6.71 2.50
CA ILE A 4 -11.31 -5.56 3.18
C ILE A 4 -10.68 -4.67 2.13
N ILE A 5 -11.04 -3.39 2.16
CA ILE A 5 -10.44 -2.38 1.29
C ILE A 5 -9.68 -1.40 2.18
N LEU A 6 -8.44 -1.13 1.82
CA LEU A 6 -7.65 -0.07 2.46
C LEU A 6 -7.34 1.00 1.43
N ASN A 7 -7.59 2.26 1.80
CA ASN A 7 -7.06 3.41 1.08
C ASN A 7 -5.94 3.98 1.94
N VAL A 8 -4.72 3.85 1.45
CA VAL A 8 -3.55 4.39 2.14
C VAL A 8 -3.14 5.65 1.39
N ILE A 9 -3.32 6.80 2.02
CA ILE A 9 -3.03 8.08 1.41
C ILE A 9 -1.68 8.56 1.93
N TYR A 10 -0.70 8.61 1.03
CA TYR A 10 0.63 9.08 1.34
C TYR A 10 0.77 10.54 1.00
N THR A 11 1.31 11.33 1.92
CA THR A 11 1.89 12.62 1.61
C THR A 11 3.40 12.45 1.73
N LEU A 12 4.08 12.53 0.61
CA LEU A 12 5.53 12.32 0.57
C LEU A 12 6.25 13.60 0.95
N LYS A 13 7.48 13.46 1.42
CA LYS A 13 8.38 14.60 1.57
C LYS A 13 8.52 15.25 0.19
N PRO A 14 8.56 16.60 0.12
CA PRO A 14 8.55 17.28 -1.18
C PRO A 14 9.64 16.79 -2.13
N GLY A 15 9.25 16.51 -3.36
CA GLY A 15 10.17 16.12 -4.42
C GLY A 15 10.72 14.72 -4.36
N THR A 16 10.15 13.84 -3.50
CA THR A 16 10.70 12.48 -3.31
C THR A 16 9.92 11.38 -4.02
N GLN A 17 8.90 11.72 -4.81
CA GLN A 17 8.06 10.69 -5.44
C GLN A 17 8.86 9.71 -6.28
N THR A 18 9.75 10.20 -7.15
CA THR A 18 10.55 9.32 -7.99
C THR A 18 11.45 8.40 -7.16
N ALA A 19 12.07 8.96 -6.12
CA ALA A 19 12.93 8.16 -5.23
C ALA A 19 12.13 7.11 -4.47
N PHE A 20 10.95 7.46 -3.99
CA PHE A 20 10.06 6.53 -3.29
C PHE A 20 9.65 5.38 -4.21
N LEU A 21 9.20 5.68 -5.43
CA LEU A 21 8.80 4.66 -6.39
C LEU A 21 9.97 3.78 -6.81
N SER A 22 11.16 4.36 -6.97
CA SER A 22 12.37 3.59 -7.29
C SER A 22 12.75 2.64 -6.16
N ALA A 23 12.65 3.09 -4.91
CA ALA A 23 12.94 2.24 -3.75
C ALA A 23 11.99 1.06 -3.68
N LEU A 24 10.69 1.27 -3.94
CA LEU A 24 9.72 0.19 -3.99
C LEU A 24 10.02 -0.81 -5.11
N ALA A 25 10.39 -0.31 -6.28
CA ALA A 25 10.72 -1.13 -7.43
C ALA A 25 12.00 -1.95 -7.20
N ASP A 26 13.03 -1.33 -6.65
CA ASP A 26 14.31 -1.99 -6.37
C ASP A 26 14.15 -3.12 -5.36
N ALA A 27 13.27 -2.95 -4.39
CA ALA A 27 12.98 -3.98 -3.39
C ALA A 27 12.00 -5.05 -3.90
N ASP A 28 11.39 -4.84 -5.07
CA ASP A 28 10.41 -5.74 -5.70
C ASP A 28 9.23 -6.07 -4.78
N VAL A 29 8.89 -5.15 -3.87
CA VAL A 29 7.89 -5.43 -2.84
C VAL A 29 6.47 -5.47 -3.38
N LEU A 30 6.15 -4.65 -4.39
CA LEU A 30 4.78 -4.61 -4.92
C LEU A 30 4.40 -5.95 -5.56
N ALA A 31 5.31 -6.53 -6.36
CA ALA A 31 5.06 -7.83 -6.96
C ALA A 31 4.94 -8.94 -5.91
N GLN A 32 5.75 -8.86 -4.86
CA GLN A 32 5.69 -9.82 -3.76
C GLN A 32 4.36 -9.76 -3.03
N VAL A 33 3.85 -8.56 -2.76
CA VAL A 33 2.55 -8.40 -2.10
C VAL A 33 1.41 -8.91 -2.99
N ARG A 34 1.47 -8.60 -4.28
CA ARG A 34 0.44 -9.04 -5.23
C ARG A 34 0.36 -10.56 -5.34
N ALA A 35 1.44 -11.26 -5.02
CA ALA A 35 1.48 -12.72 -5.03
C ALA A 35 1.04 -13.33 -3.69
N GLU A 36 0.79 -12.53 -2.67
CA GLU A 36 0.37 -13.04 -1.37
C GLU A 36 -1.06 -13.60 -1.42
N PRO A 37 -1.35 -14.65 -0.64
CA PRO A 37 -2.69 -15.21 -0.59
C PRO A 37 -3.73 -14.15 -0.20
N GLY A 38 -4.82 -14.10 -0.94
CA GLY A 38 -5.93 -13.20 -0.65
C GLY A 38 -5.75 -11.77 -1.14
N CYS A 39 -4.62 -11.42 -1.73
CA CYS A 39 -4.43 -10.10 -2.31
C CYS A 39 -5.19 -10.00 -3.62
N LEU A 40 -6.25 -9.20 -3.64
CA LEU A 40 -7.07 -9.00 -4.83
C LEU A 40 -6.63 -7.77 -5.63
N GLN A 41 -6.08 -6.77 -4.95
CA GLN A 41 -5.60 -5.55 -5.57
C GLN A 41 -4.57 -4.89 -4.67
N TYR A 42 -3.52 -4.36 -5.28
CA TYR A 42 -2.48 -3.63 -4.55
C TYR A 42 -1.81 -2.70 -5.55
N GLU A 43 -2.35 -1.48 -5.68
CA GLU A 43 -1.96 -0.54 -6.72
C GLU A 43 -1.75 0.86 -6.19
N LEU A 44 -0.72 1.51 -6.73
CA LEU A 44 -0.43 2.92 -6.42
C LEU A 44 -1.01 3.81 -7.51
N PHE A 45 -1.59 4.93 -7.08
CA PHE A 45 -2.10 5.98 -7.95
C PHE A 45 -1.52 7.32 -7.53
N SER A 46 -1.23 8.16 -8.49
CA SER A 46 -0.76 9.51 -8.23
C SER A 46 -1.94 10.48 -8.24
N ALA A 47 -1.99 11.39 -7.27
CA ALA A 47 -3.02 12.41 -7.24
C ALA A 47 -2.73 13.46 -8.31
N VAL A 48 -3.67 13.69 -9.21
CA VAL A 48 -3.48 14.57 -10.36
C VAL A 48 -3.29 16.03 -9.95
N GLU A 49 -4.03 16.45 -8.93
CA GLU A 49 -4.05 17.86 -8.52
C GLU A 49 -3.10 18.18 -7.35
N THR A 50 -2.52 17.17 -6.72
CA THR A 50 -1.72 17.37 -5.52
C THR A 50 -0.37 16.69 -5.68
N PRO A 51 0.69 17.44 -6.00
CA PRO A 51 2.04 16.88 -6.06
C PRO A 51 2.41 16.21 -4.73
N ASP A 52 3.26 15.22 -4.78
CA ASP A 52 3.74 14.47 -3.62
C ASP A 52 2.65 13.68 -2.89
N ARG A 53 1.46 13.54 -3.47
CA ARG A 53 0.41 12.68 -2.90
C ARG A 53 0.22 11.44 -3.76
N LEU A 54 0.26 10.28 -3.10
CA LEU A 54 -0.03 8.99 -3.71
C LEU A 54 -1.14 8.30 -2.92
N VAL A 55 -1.89 7.44 -3.60
CA VAL A 55 -2.87 6.58 -2.95
C VAL A 55 -2.51 5.14 -3.27
N LEU A 56 -2.36 4.33 -2.23
CA LEU A 56 -2.24 2.89 -2.36
C LEU A 56 -3.62 2.30 -2.11
N LEU A 57 -4.17 1.64 -3.12
CA LEU A 57 -5.44 0.97 -3.00
C LEU A 57 -5.19 -0.51 -2.81
N GLU A 58 -5.64 -1.04 -1.67
CA GLU A 58 -5.50 -2.45 -1.33
C GLU A 58 -6.87 -3.09 -1.21
N ARG A 59 -6.98 -4.31 -1.73
CA ARG A 59 -8.17 -5.12 -1.52
C ARG A 59 -7.74 -6.54 -1.15
N TRP A 60 -8.29 -7.03 -0.05
CA TRP A 60 -8.01 -8.35 0.48
C TRP A 60 -9.31 -9.15 0.60
N ASP A 61 -9.24 -10.44 0.33
CA ASP A 61 -10.44 -11.29 0.33
C ASP A 61 -10.95 -11.59 1.75
N SER A 62 -10.13 -11.37 2.77
CA SER A 62 -10.52 -11.63 4.16
C SER A 62 -9.64 -10.88 5.14
N PRO A 63 -10.13 -10.63 6.37
CA PRO A 63 -9.30 -10.05 7.42
C PRO A 63 -8.08 -10.90 7.76
N ALA A 64 -8.20 -12.23 7.70
CA ALA A 64 -7.10 -13.13 8.01
C ALA A 64 -5.93 -12.97 7.04
N HIS A 65 -6.21 -12.82 5.75
CA HIS A 65 -5.16 -12.61 4.77
C HIS A 65 -4.52 -11.23 4.88
N LEU A 66 -5.30 -10.21 5.23
CA LEU A 66 -4.72 -8.90 5.53
C LEU A 66 -3.79 -8.97 6.74
N ASP A 67 -4.20 -9.65 7.80
CA ASP A 67 -3.37 -9.82 8.99
C ASP A 67 -2.06 -10.54 8.66
N ALA A 68 -2.13 -11.58 7.83
CA ALA A 68 -0.94 -12.31 7.39
C ALA A 68 0.00 -11.41 6.58
N HIS A 69 -0.57 -10.55 5.71
CA HIS A 69 0.22 -9.56 4.96
C HIS A 69 0.97 -8.63 5.92
N MET A 70 0.28 -8.08 6.90
CA MET A 70 0.87 -7.13 7.84
C MET A 70 1.95 -7.76 8.74
N ALA A 71 1.93 -9.08 8.90
CA ALA A 71 2.95 -9.81 9.65
C ALA A 71 4.13 -10.24 8.77
N GLY A 72 4.07 -10.02 7.47
CA GLY A 72 5.03 -10.54 6.51
C GLY A 72 6.23 -9.64 6.26
N THR A 73 7.24 -10.22 5.63
CA THR A 73 8.49 -9.51 5.29
C THR A 73 8.29 -8.40 4.25
N PRO A 74 7.47 -8.57 3.19
CA PRO A 74 7.24 -7.47 2.26
C PRO A 74 6.65 -6.24 2.93
N PHE A 75 5.71 -6.42 3.86
CA PHE A 75 5.13 -5.33 4.62
C PHE A 75 6.20 -4.57 5.42
N GLN A 76 7.11 -5.30 6.07
CA GLN A 76 8.19 -4.69 6.84
C GLN A 76 9.13 -3.88 5.95
N SER A 77 9.43 -4.40 4.76
CA SER A 77 10.28 -3.69 3.79
C SER A 77 9.60 -2.41 3.30
N ILE A 78 8.31 -2.47 3.01
CA ILE A 78 7.53 -1.30 2.61
C ILE A 78 7.53 -0.25 3.73
N HIS A 79 7.32 -0.70 4.96
CA HIS A 79 7.29 0.20 6.12
C HIS A 79 8.63 0.94 6.29
N ALA A 80 9.74 0.26 6.12
CA ALA A 80 11.06 0.89 6.19
C ALA A 80 11.24 1.96 5.10
N ILE A 81 10.75 1.68 3.89
CA ILE A 81 10.79 2.65 2.79
C ILE A 81 9.87 3.84 3.10
N GLU A 82 8.69 3.58 3.63
CA GLU A 82 7.75 4.64 4.05
C GLU A 82 8.39 5.58 5.06
N GLU A 83 9.10 5.05 6.03
CA GLU A 83 9.76 5.88 7.05
C GLU A 83 10.75 6.87 6.45
N GLU A 84 11.38 6.51 5.35
CA GLU A 84 12.37 7.39 4.69
C GLU A 84 11.72 8.50 3.87
N TYR A 85 10.63 8.21 3.18
CA TYR A 85 10.08 9.13 2.17
C TYR A 85 8.73 9.74 2.51
N VAL A 86 7.98 9.16 3.44
CA VAL A 86 6.62 9.58 3.73
C VAL A 86 6.60 10.56 4.90
N GLU A 87 6.02 11.73 4.68
CA GLU A 87 5.84 12.74 5.71
C GLU A 87 4.60 12.46 6.55
N ARG A 88 3.52 12.01 5.87
CA ARG A 88 2.25 11.73 6.52
C ARG A 88 1.54 10.59 5.80
N MET A 89 0.88 9.74 6.56
CA MET A 89 0.11 8.62 6.01
C MET A 89 -1.24 8.53 6.72
N ASP A 90 -2.31 8.53 5.92
CA ASP A 90 -3.67 8.30 6.41
C ASP A 90 -4.16 6.97 5.87
N VAL A 91 -4.65 6.12 6.76
CA VAL A 91 -5.19 4.81 6.37
C VAL A 91 -6.68 4.78 6.66
N ARG A 92 -7.47 4.42 5.63
CA ARG A 92 -8.91 4.23 5.77
C ARG A 92 -9.23 2.78 5.43
N ARG A 93 -9.94 2.14 6.33
CA ARG A 93 -10.30 0.73 6.20
C ARG A 93 -11.80 0.59 6.04
N PHE A 94 -12.20 -0.21 5.06
CA PHE A 94 -13.61 -0.49 4.79
C PHE A 94 -13.80 -2.00 4.69
N GLU A 95 -14.92 -2.48 5.22
CA GLU A 95 -15.37 -3.84 4.97
C GLU A 95 -16.53 -3.78 4.00
N VAL A 96 -16.47 -4.57 2.94
CA VAL A 96 -17.54 -4.64 1.95
C VAL A 96 -18.05 -6.07 1.84
N THR A 97 -19.36 -6.21 1.74
CA THR A 97 -19.95 -7.54 1.55
C THR A 97 -19.60 -8.02 0.16
N ALA A 98 -19.05 -9.22 0.07
CA ALA A 98 -18.72 -9.83 -1.21
C ALA A 98 -20.00 -10.30 -1.90
N GLU A 99 -20.07 -10.04 -3.20
CA GLU A 99 -21.16 -10.50 -4.04
C GLU A 99 -20.97 -11.97 -4.41
#